data_dce2f6a34076eb92df33590f5b3b80cb
#
_entry.id   dce2f6a34076eb92df33590f5b3b80cb
#
_cell.length_a   1.000
_cell.length_b   1.000
_cell.length_c   1.000
_cell.angle_alpha   90.00
_cell.angle_beta   90.00
_cell.angle_gamma   90.00
#
_symmetry.space_group_name_H-M   'P 1'
#
loop_
_entity.id
_entity.type
_entity.pdbx_description
1 polymer ?
#
loop_
_entity_poly.entity_id
_entity_poly.type
_entity_poly.pdbx_seq_one_letter_code
_entity_poly.pdbx_strand_id
1 'polypeptide(L)'
;MKKIILLFTVTFFYLSTNAQEDVKWLSFEEAIALNKKTPKPILIDVFTDWCGYCKKMDLNTYANKTIATYINENFYAIKLDGEEKNDIIFNDHTFKFQKQGRRGYHELSASLLNGKLS
;
A
#
# COMPACT_ATOMS: atom_id res chain seq x y z
N MET A 1 -14.42 2.85 -65.71
CA MET A 1 -13.88 1.93 -64.67
C MET A 1 -13.92 2.63 -63.33
N LYS A 2 -14.88 2.24 -62.49
CA LYS A 2 -15.01 2.81 -61.16
C LYS A 2 -14.13 2.02 -60.18
N LYS A 3 -13.08 2.64 -59.66
CA LYS A 3 -12.24 2.05 -58.61
C LYS A 3 -12.98 2.16 -57.29
N ILE A 4 -13.46 1.04 -56.79
CA ILE A 4 -14.03 0.95 -55.44
C ILE A 4 -12.87 0.91 -54.45
N ILE A 5 -12.64 2.03 -53.77
CA ILE A 5 -11.70 2.09 -52.63
C ILE A 5 -12.46 1.55 -51.43
N LEU A 6 -12.14 0.32 -51.02
CA LEU A 6 -12.63 -0.31 -49.81
C LEU A 6 -11.86 0.27 -48.64
N LEU A 7 -12.47 1.24 -47.95
CA LEU A 7 -11.93 1.78 -46.72
C LEU A 7 -12.12 0.75 -45.57
N PHE A 8 -11.07 0.03 -45.27
CA PHE A 8 -11.02 -0.88 -44.13
C PHE A 8 -10.83 -0.01 -42.88
N THR A 9 -11.93 0.39 -42.23
CA THR A 9 -11.87 0.98 -40.92
C THR A 9 -11.55 -0.10 -39.89
N VAL A 10 -10.27 -0.20 -39.52
CA VAL A 10 -9.82 -1.02 -38.43
C VAL A 10 -10.27 -0.31 -37.14
N THR A 11 -11.39 -0.72 -36.59
CA THR A 11 -11.85 -0.32 -35.26
C THR A 11 -10.94 -1.03 -34.25
N PHE A 12 -9.93 -0.30 -33.77
CA PHE A 12 -9.07 -0.76 -32.70
C PHE A 12 -9.90 -0.77 -31.42
N PHE A 13 -10.48 -1.91 -31.12
CA PHE A 13 -11.12 -2.17 -29.83
C PHE A 13 -10.03 -2.18 -28.76
N TYR A 14 -9.83 -1.05 -28.08
CA TYR A 14 -9.04 -1.02 -26.85
C TYR A 14 -9.77 -1.85 -25.80
N LEU A 15 -9.45 -3.12 -25.73
CA LEU A 15 -9.74 -3.96 -24.59
C LEU A 15 -8.91 -3.38 -23.43
N SER A 16 -9.53 -2.53 -22.63
CA SER A 16 -9.00 -2.18 -21.32
C SER A 16 -8.99 -3.46 -20.49
N THR A 17 -7.88 -4.19 -20.55
CA THR A 17 -7.65 -5.28 -19.61
C THR A 17 -7.50 -4.62 -18.26
N ASN A 18 -8.53 -4.69 -17.45
CA ASN A 18 -8.41 -4.47 -16.01
C ASN A 18 -7.51 -5.58 -15.48
N ALA A 19 -6.20 -5.38 -15.58
CA ALA A 19 -5.23 -6.25 -14.93
C ALA A 19 -5.47 -6.13 -13.44
N GLN A 20 -5.93 -7.21 -12.81
CA GLN A 20 -6.04 -7.30 -11.36
C GLN A 20 -4.63 -7.21 -10.79
N GLU A 21 -4.36 -6.14 -10.09
CA GLU A 21 -3.05 -5.83 -9.53
C GLU A 21 -2.96 -6.33 -8.08
N ASP A 22 -1.73 -6.51 -7.61
CA ASP A 22 -1.44 -6.67 -6.18
C ASP A 22 -1.59 -5.33 -5.47
N VAL A 23 -1.71 -5.36 -4.14
CA VAL A 23 -1.71 -4.12 -3.34
C VAL A 23 -0.40 -3.37 -3.59
N LYS A 24 -0.52 -2.10 -3.97
CA LYS A 24 0.63 -1.19 -4.13
C LYS A 24 1.02 -0.64 -2.76
N TRP A 25 1.92 -1.34 -2.10
CA TRP A 25 2.44 -0.92 -0.82
C TRP A 25 3.42 0.25 -0.99
N LEU A 26 3.20 1.29 -0.21
CA LEU A 26 4.00 2.51 -0.19
C LEU A 26 4.76 2.61 1.13
N SER A 27 5.88 3.34 1.12
CA SER A 27 6.48 3.81 2.36
C SER A 27 5.58 4.88 3.01
N PHE A 28 5.81 5.16 4.28
CA PHE A 28 5.04 6.19 4.98
C PHE A 28 5.22 7.56 4.29
N GLU A 29 6.44 7.92 3.94
CA GLU A 29 6.79 9.18 3.29
C GLU A 29 6.16 9.32 1.91
N GLU A 30 6.19 8.25 1.09
CA GLU A 30 5.57 8.23 -0.23
C GLU A 30 4.06 8.45 -0.14
N ALA A 31 3.38 7.74 0.77
CA ALA A 31 1.94 7.87 0.95
C ALA A 31 1.54 9.28 1.41
N ILE A 32 2.29 9.88 2.34
CA ILE A 32 2.04 11.25 2.81
C ILE A 32 2.26 12.26 1.67
N ALA A 33 3.31 12.09 0.86
CA ALA A 33 3.58 12.97 -0.28
C ALA A 33 2.46 12.90 -1.32
N LEU A 34 1.98 11.71 -1.65
CA LEU A 34 0.85 11.50 -2.56
C LEU A 34 -0.45 12.08 -2.00
N ASN A 35 -0.69 11.90 -0.71
CA ASN A 35 -1.88 12.40 -0.04
C ASN A 35 -2.00 13.93 -0.06
N LYS A 36 -0.86 14.63 0.01
CA LYS A 36 -0.83 16.09 -0.12
C LYS A 36 -1.27 16.59 -1.50
N LYS A 37 -1.01 15.82 -2.55
CA LYS A 37 -1.37 16.16 -3.94
C LYS A 37 -2.80 15.74 -4.26
N THR A 38 -3.17 14.53 -3.92
CA THR A 38 -4.49 13.94 -4.19
C THR A 38 -4.96 13.21 -2.93
N PRO A 39 -5.78 13.85 -2.08
CA PRO A 39 -6.22 13.27 -0.82
C PRO A 39 -7.01 11.97 -1.00
N LYS A 40 -6.59 10.92 -0.28
CA LYS A 40 -7.30 9.66 -0.09
C LYS A 40 -7.11 9.19 1.35
N PRO A 41 -8.02 8.38 1.88
CA PRO A 41 -7.77 7.69 3.14
C PRO A 41 -6.48 6.86 3.08
N ILE A 42 -5.77 6.79 4.19
CA ILE A 42 -4.55 6.00 4.32
C ILE A 42 -4.89 4.72 5.09
N LEU A 43 -4.52 3.58 4.51
CA LEU A 43 -4.60 2.27 5.16
C LEU A 43 -3.19 1.90 5.60
N ILE A 44 -2.99 1.65 6.88
CA ILE A 44 -1.68 1.25 7.42
C ILE A 44 -1.79 -0.17 7.96
N ASP A 45 -1.06 -1.09 7.35
CA ASP A 45 -0.86 -2.44 7.87
C ASP A 45 0.46 -2.48 8.65
N VAL A 46 0.34 -2.59 9.97
CA VAL A 46 1.49 -2.73 10.86
C VAL A 46 1.80 -4.21 11.02
N PHE A 47 3.00 -4.62 10.65
CA PHE A 47 3.43 -6.00 10.73
C PHE A 47 4.75 -6.14 11.49
N THR A 48 5.10 -7.35 11.85
CA THR A 48 6.43 -7.75 12.30
C THR A 48 6.77 -9.10 11.69
N ASP A 49 8.05 -9.45 11.62
CA ASP A 49 8.50 -10.72 11.03
C ASP A 49 7.98 -11.96 11.77
N TRP A 50 7.69 -11.83 13.07
CA TRP A 50 7.20 -12.90 13.92
C TRP A 50 5.66 -12.97 14.02
N CYS A 51 4.95 -12.07 13.37
CA CYS A 51 3.48 -11.96 13.45
C CYS A 51 2.81 -13.01 12.53
N GLY A 52 2.32 -14.10 13.10
CA GLY A 52 1.61 -15.15 12.34
C GLY A 52 0.31 -14.68 11.69
N TYR A 53 -0.45 -13.81 12.37
CA TYR A 53 -1.68 -13.23 11.81
C TYR A 53 -1.40 -12.29 10.64
N CYS A 54 -0.31 -11.54 10.66
CA CYS A 54 0.10 -10.67 9.55
C CYS A 54 0.35 -11.51 8.29
N LYS A 55 1.03 -12.66 8.43
CA LYS A 55 1.25 -13.59 7.32
C LYS A 55 -0.04 -14.17 6.76
N LYS A 56 -1.02 -14.48 7.63
CA LYS A 56 -2.35 -14.91 7.20
C LYS A 56 -3.10 -13.81 6.46
N MET A 57 -3.02 -12.58 6.92
CA MET A 57 -3.60 -11.42 6.23
C MET A 57 -2.99 -11.24 4.84
N ASP A 58 -1.67 -11.34 4.71
CA ASP A 58 -0.97 -11.25 3.43
C ASP A 58 -1.44 -12.31 2.43
N LEU A 59 -1.58 -13.56 2.88
CA LEU A 59 -1.96 -14.68 2.02
C LEU A 59 -3.45 -14.71 1.68
N ASN A 60 -4.33 -14.40 2.63
CA ASN A 60 -5.77 -14.62 2.49
C ASN A 60 -6.54 -13.35 2.11
N THR A 61 -6.05 -12.18 2.49
CA THR A 61 -6.75 -10.91 2.29
C THR A 61 -6.04 -10.07 1.22
N TYR A 62 -4.81 -9.68 1.46
CA TYR A 62 -4.10 -8.77 0.54
C TYR A 62 -3.70 -9.43 -0.77
N ALA A 63 -3.52 -10.75 -0.82
CA ALA A 63 -3.29 -11.48 -2.06
C ALA A 63 -4.56 -11.67 -2.90
N ASN A 64 -5.75 -11.40 -2.35
CA ASN A 64 -6.98 -11.44 -3.10
C ASN A 64 -7.06 -10.25 -4.07
N LYS A 65 -7.16 -10.54 -5.37
CA LYS A 65 -7.09 -9.52 -6.42
C LYS A 65 -8.23 -8.50 -6.36
N THR A 66 -9.43 -8.91 -5.99
CA THR A 66 -10.57 -8.01 -5.84
C THR A 66 -10.36 -7.04 -4.68
N ILE A 67 -9.85 -7.53 -3.55
CA ILE A 67 -9.52 -6.70 -2.39
C ILE A 67 -8.37 -5.76 -2.71
N ALA A 68 -7.31 -6.26 -3.35
CA ALA A 68 -6.16 -5.45 -3.74
C ALA A 68 -6.55 -4.31 -4.68
N THR A 69 -7.37 -4.59 -5.69
CA THR A 69 -7.89 -3.56 -6.61
C THR A 69 -8.70 -2.50 -5.86
N TYR A 70 -9.58 -2.92 -4.96
CA TYR A 70 -10.37 -1.98 -4.14
C TYR A 70 -9.48 -1.09 -3.27
N ILE A 71 -8.46 -1.67 -2.63
CA ILE A 71 -7.51 -0.92 -1.81
C ILE A 71 -6.75 0.10 -2.67
N ASN A 72 -6.20 -0.31 -3.81
CA ASN A 72 -5.43 0.57 -4.69
C ASN A 72 -6.26 1.76 -5.21
N GLU A 73 -7.54 1.55 -5.49
CA GLU A 73 -8.44 2.60 -5.99
C GLU A 73 -8.82 3.60 -4.90
N ASN A 74 -9.03 3.14 -3.67
CA ASN A 74 -9.66 3.94 -2.61
C ASN A 74 -8.72 4.41 -1.51
N PHE A 75 -7.53 3.81 -1.39
CA PHE A 75 -6.57 4.10 -0.31
C PHE A 75 -5.16 4.31 -0.84
N TYR A 76 -4.34 4.99 -0.06
CA TYR A 76 -2.90 4.82 -0.10
C TYR A 76 -2.53 3.78 0.97
N ALA A 77 -1.98 2.64 0.53
CA ALA A 77 -1.68 1.53 1.41
C ALA A 77 -0.22 1.58 1.86
N ILE A 78 -0.01 1.58 3.16
CA ILE A 78 1.31 1.57 3.80
C ILE A 78 1.52 0.23 4.48
N LYS A 79 2.65 -0.41 4.21
CA LYS A 79 3.16 -1.56 4.96
C LYS A 79 4.21 -1.05 5.95
N LEU A 80 3.87 -1.03 7.23
CA LEU A 80 4.74 -0.46 8.26
C LEU A 80 5.28 -1.57 9.17
N ASP A 81 6.61 -1.73 9.16
CA ASP A 81 7.26 -2.65 10.11
C ASP A 81 7.20 -2.06 11.53
N GLY A 82 6.57 -2.79 12.44
CA GLY A 82 6.49 -2.42 13.85
C GLY A 82 7.86 -2.33 14.55
N GLU A 83 8.89 -2.93 13.97
CA GLU A 83 10.28 -2.91 14.41
C GLU A 83 11.21 -2.15 13.46
N GLU A 84 10.68 -1.22 12.63
CA GLU A 84 11.45 -0.36 11.72
C GLU A 84 12.60 0.32 12.44
N LYS A 85 13.80 0.28 11.85
CA LYS A 85 15.00 0.85 12.45
C LYS A 85 15.28 2.29 12.02
N ASN A 86 14.77 2.68 10.86
CA ASN A 86 14.97 4.01 10.32
C ASN A 86 14.01 5.01 10.95
N ASP A 87 14.48 6.23 11.16
CA ASP A 87 13.63 7.31 11.64
C ASP A 87 12.53 7.65 10.62
N ILE A 88 11.33 7.90 11.10
CA ILE A 88 10.19 8.38 10.29
C ILE A 88 9.80 9.76 10.79
N ILE A 89 9.78 10.75 9.89
CA ILE A 89 9.42 12.13 10.21
C ILE A 89 7.99 12.39 9.75
N PHE A 90 7.15 12.85 10.67
CA PHE A 90 5.79 13.25 10.37
C PHE A 90 5.35 14.39 11.28
N ASN A 91 4.78 15.46 10.69
CA ASN A 91 4.33 16.66 11.39
C ASN A 91 5.41 17.25 12.32
N ASP A 92 6.62 17.43 11.83
CA ASP A 92 7.78 17.96 12.55
C ASP A 92 8.22 17.12 13.76
N HIS A 93 7.66 15.93 13.92
CA HIS A 93 8.08 14.96 14.93
C HIS A 93 8.87 13.81 14.27
N THR A 94 9.99 13.46 14.88
CA THR A 94 10.82 12.32 14.48
C THR A 94 10.50 11.12 15.34
N PHE A 95 9.86 10.12 14.76
CA PHE A 95 9.60 8.82 15.40
C PHE A 95 10.81 7.91 15.21
N LYS A 96 11.25 7.29 16.29
CA LYS A 96 12.48 6.49 16.33
C LYS A 96 12.20 5.06 16.74
N PHE A 97 13.18 4.19 16.45
CA PHE A 97 13.19 2.85 17.01
C PHE A 97 13.58 2.89 18.51
N GLN A 98 12.80 2.23 19.33
CA GLN A 98 13.07 2.05 20.76
C GLN A 98 13.44 0.60 21.04
N LYS A 99 14.66 0.39 21.57
CA LYS A 99 15.10 -0.93 21.94
C LYS A 99 14.47 -1.36 23.27
N GLN A 100 13.93 -2.56 23.31
CA GLN A 100 13.34 -3.14 24.50
C GLN A 100 13.81 -4.60 24.65
N GLY A 101 14.76 -4.84 25.51
CA GLY A 101 15.35 -6.16 25.70
C GLY A 101 16.06 -6.66 24.43
N ARG A 102 15.66 -7.85 23.96
CA ARG A 102 16.20 -8.45 22.73
C ARG A 102 15.56 -7.92 21.46
N ARG A 103 14.44 -7.24 21.55
CA ARG A 103 13.65 -6.68 20.44
C ARG A 103 13.54 -5.16 20.60
N GLY A 104 12.53 -4.62 20.04
CA GLY A 104 12.18 -3.23 20.15
C GLY A 104 10.94 -2.94 19.33
N TYR A 105 10.59 -1.68 19.26
CA TYR A 105 9.43 -1.21 18.50
C TYR A 105 9.74 0.16 17.91
N HIS A 106 9.03 0.49 16.85
CA HIS A 106 9.07 1.84 16.29
C HIS A 106 7.99 2.71 16.95
N GLU A 107 8.34 3.91 17.36
CA GLU A 107 7.45 4.82 18.07
C GLU A 107 6.17 5.15 17.28
N LEU A 108 6.27 5.29 15.96
CA LEU A 108 5.10 5.54 15.11
C LEU A 108 4.10 4.37 15.20
N SER A 109 4.58 3.15 15.10
CA SER A 109 3.74 1.95 15.20
C SER A 109 3.06 1.85 16.56
N ALA A 110 3.81 2.11 17.65
CA ALA A 110 3.26 2.12 18.99
C ALA A 110 2.20 3.22 19.16
N SER A 111 2.42 4.41 18.60
CA SER A 111 1.46 5.51 18.63
C SER A 111 0.16 5.17 17.90
N LEU A 112 0.26 4.55 16.71
CA LEU A 112 -0.91 4.14 15.91
C LEU A 112 -1.73 3.04 16.57
N LEU A 113 -1.07 2.14 17.31
CA LEU A 113 -1.69 0.98 17.96
C LEU A 113 -1.97 1.19 19.44
N ASN A 114 -1.87 2.42 19.96
CA ASN A 114 -2.02 2.74 21.39
C ASN A 114 -1.11 1.89 22.30
N GLY A 115 0.12 1.67 21.86
CA GLY A 115 1.12 0.87 22.58
C GLY A 115 0.95 -0.63 22.51
N LYS A 116 -0.01 -1.14 21.75
CA LYS A 116 -0.27 -2.57 21.61
C LYS A 116 0.34 -3.11 20.31
N LEU A 117 1.59 -3.56 20.40
CA LEU A 117 2.19 -4.43 19.38
C LEU A 117 1.98 -5.87 19.85
N SER A 118 0.95 -6.52 19.38
CA SER A 118 0.65 -7.93 19.71
C SER A 118 0.98 -8.86 18.56
#